data_7c4f8723e68438ec8e8fe76a6b9c93ac
#
_entry.id   7c4f8723e68438ec8e8fe76a6b9c93ac
#
_cell.length_a   1.000
_cell.length_b   1.000
_cell.length_c   1.000
_cell.angle_alpha   90.00
_cell.angle_beta   90.00
_cell.angle_gamma   90.00
#
_symmetry.space_group_name_H-M   'P 1'
#
loop_
_entity.id
_entity.type
_entity.pdbx_description
1 polymer ?
#
loop_
_entity_poly.entity_id
_entity_poly.type
_entity_poly.pdbx_seq_one_letter_code
_entity_poly.pdbx_strand_id
1 'polypeptide(L)'
;VDEGYHNSIFRVPSKEFRDYIEFQQIEVSKLAKEIVDIVHSYGKEAMMFVGDHWIGTEPFGKYFANIGLDAVVGSVGDGVTMRMVSDIKGVKYTEGRLLPYFFPDVFCEGGDPIKEAQENWLKVRRAILRSPLDRIGYGGYLKLASGWDGFIDAIQFVISEFRLIHENMQGHKAYTAPFKV
;
A
#
# COMPACT_ATOMS: atom_id res chain seq x y z
N VAL A 1 -2.06 -24.11 -21.23
CA VAL A 1 -1.88 -22.67 -21.54
C VAL A 1 -0.67 -22.55 -22.45
N ASP A 2 -0.82 -21.90 -23.59
CA ASP A 2 0.28 -21.68 -24.53
C ASP A 2 1.34 -20.77 -23.88
N GLU A 3 2.57 -21.25 -23.72
CA GLU A 3 3.66 -20.49 -23.09
C GLU A 3 3.96 -19.18 -23.86
N GLY A 4 3.75 -19.13 -25.15
CA GLY A 4 3.88 -17.92 -25.97
C GLY A 4 2.84 -16.85 -25.65
N TYR A 5 1.74 -17.22 -25.00
CA TYR A 5 0.67 -16.29 -24.67
C TYR A 5 1.05 -15.32 -23.55
N HIS A 6 1.81 -15.76 -22.57
CA HIS A 6 2.25 -14.95 -21.44
C HIS A 6 3.13 -13.76 -21.84
N ASN A 7 3.82 -13.87 -22.96
CA ASN A 7 4.75 -12.84 -23.43
C ASN A 7 4.09 -11.81 -24.36
N SER A 8 2.78 -11.92 -24.61
CA SER A 8 2.10 -11.07 -25.56
C SER A 8 1.03 -10.20 -24.91
N ILE A 9 1.45 -9.07 -24.35
CA ILE A 9 0.56 -8.03 -23.80
C ILE A 9 -0.42 -7.44 -24.85
N PHE A 10 -0.19 -7.72 -26.13
CA PHE A 10 -1.03 -7.21 -27.23
C PHE A 10 -2.08 -8.22 -27.71
N ARG A 11 -2.13 -9.42 -27.18
CA ARG A 11 -3.13 -10.41 -27.54
C ARG A 11 -4.37 -10.30 -26.67
N VAL A 12 -5.54 -10.38 -27.27
CA VAL A 12 -6.79 -10.51 -26.53
C VAL A 12 -6.78 -11.87 -25.81
N PRO A 13 -6.99 -11.91 -24.50
CA PRO A 13 -7.04 -13.14 -23.72
C PRO A 13 -8.09 -14.12 -24.27
N SER A 14 -7.71 -15.40 -24.47
CA SER A 14 -8.67 -16.44 -24.83
C SER A 14 -9.68 -16.65 -23.70
N LYS A 15 -10.78 -17.34 -24.00
CA LYS A 15 -11.78 -17.69 -22.96
C LYS A 15 -11.16 -18.55 -21.86
N GLU A 16 -10.38 -19.58 -22.26
CA GLU A 16 -9.73 -20.52 -21.36
C GLU A 16 -8.71 -19.81 -20.44
N PHE A 17 -7.99 -18.83 -20.98
CA PHE A 17 -7.05 -18.04 -20.18
C PHE A 17 -7.80 -17.18 -19.14
N ARG A 18 -8.91 -16.56 -19.54
CA ARG A 18 -9.73 -15.79 -18.58
C ARG A 18 -10.35 -16.68 -17.50
N ASP A 19 -10.86 -17.86 -17.88
CA ASP A 19 -11.42 -18.84 -16.95
C ASP A 19 -10.32 -19.33 -15.96
N TYR A 20 -9.10 -19.52 -16.43
CA TYR A 20 -7.96 -19.89 -15.59
C TYR A 20 -7.57 -18.79 -14.62
N ILE A 21 -7.49 -17.54 -15.05
CA ILE A 21 -7.21 -16.39 -14.16
C ILE A 21 -8.33 -16.23 -13.13
N GLU A 22 -9.58 -16.35 -13.53
CA GLU A 22 -10.70 -16.29 -12.60
C GLU A 22 -10.65 -17.41 -11.56
N PHE A 23 -10.34 -18.63 -11.98
CA PHE A 23 -10.12 -19.75 -11.06
C PHE A 23 -9.02 -19.43 -10.04
N GLN A 24 -7.87 -18.91 -10.49
CA GLN A 24 -6.80 -18.50 -9.57
C GLN A 24 -7.25 -17.42 -8.60
N GLN A 25 -7.97 -16.40 -9.07
CA GLN A 25 -8.50 -15.34 -8.22
C GLN A 25 -9.44 -15.88 -7.12
N ILE A 26 -10.29 -16.83 -7.47
CA ILE A 26 -11.20 -17.48 -6.52
C ILE A 26 -10.41 -18.27 -5.49
N GLU A 27 -9.49 -19.13 -5.90
CA GLU A 27 -8.77 -20.00 -4.98
C GLU A 27 -7.84 -19.21 -4.05
N VAL A 28 -7.13 -18.21 -4.57
CA VAL A 28 -6.24 -17.40 -3.73
C VAL A 28 -7.04 -16.54 -2.75
N SER A 29 -8.17 -15.96 -3.18
CA SER A 29 -9.02 -15.19 -2.26
C SER A 29 -9.65 -16.06 -1.17
N LYS A 30 -10.02 -17.32 -1.46
CA LYS A 30 -10.48 -18.28 -0.45
C LYS A 30 -9.38 -18.58 0.57
N LEU A 31 -8.17 -18.89 0.09
CA LEU A 31 -7.03 -19.16 0.97
C LEU A 31 -6.72 -17.95 1.87
N ALA A 32 -6.70 -16.76 1.29
CA ALA A 32 -6.51 -15.54 2.06
C ALA A 32 -7.60 -15.36 3.12
N LYS A 33 -8.87 -15.64 2.77
CA LYS A 33 -9.97 -15.58 3.71
C LYS A 33 -9.81 -16.58 4.85
N GLU A 34 -9.41 -17.83 4.60
CA GLU A 34 -9.17 -18.84 5.64
C GLU A 34 -8.12 -18.34 6.65
N ILE A 35 -7.03 -17.71 6.16
CA ILE A 35 -6.01 -17.13 7.03
C ILE A 35 -6.60 -16.00 7.88
N VAL A 36 -7.38 -15.11 7.26
CA VAL A 36 -8.05 -14.00 7.97
C VAL A 36 -9.03 -14.53 9.03
N ASP A 37 -9.83 -15.53 8.71
CA ASP A 37 -10.77 -16.15 9.65
C ASP A 37 -10.03 -16.76 10.87
N ILE A 38 -8.86 -17.37 10.66
CA ILE A 38 -8.01 -17.86 11.75
C ILE A 38 -7.54 -16.69 12.62
N VAL A 39 -7.04 -15.61 12.03
CA VAL A 39 -6.60 -14.42 12.77
C VAL A 39 -7.74 -13.83 13.61
N HIS A 40 -8.94 -13.72 13.02
CA HIS A 40 -10.13 -13.23 13.69
C HIS A 40 -10.57 -14.16 14.83
N SER A 41 -10.41 -15.48 14.71
CA SER A 41 -10.75 -16.45 15.77
C SER A 41 -9.94 -16.23 17.06
N TYR A 42 -8.78 -15.59 16.95
CA TYR A 42 -7.95 -15.15 18.08
C TYR A 42 -8.25 -13.71 18.55
N GLY A 43 -9.30 -13.08 18.04
CA GLY A 43 -9.67 -11.71 18.39
C GLY A 43 -8.64 -10.69 17.90
N LYS A 44 -7.91 -10.98 16.83
CA LYS A 44 -6.91 -10.09 16.23
C LYS A 44 -7.40 -9.53 14.91
N GLU A 45 -6.90 -8.35 14.54
CA GLU A 45 -7.13 -7.75 13.23
C GLU A 45 -6.16 -8.32 12.20
N ALA A 46 -6.67 -8.56 11.00
CA ALA A 46 -5.88 -9.03 9.86
C ALA A 46 -5.55 -7.86 8.94
N MET A 47 -4.27 -7.67 8.69
CA MET A 47 -3.75 -6.65 7.78
C MET A 47 -2.94 -7.30 6.67
N MET A 48 -3.13 -6.84 5.45
CA MET A 48 -2.39 -7.34 4.28
C MET A 48 -1.67 -6.20 3.58
N PHE A 49 -0.43 -6.47 3.18
CA PHE A 49 0.30 -5.61 2.26
C PHE A 49 -0.25 -5.82 0.84
N VAL A 50 -0.69 -4.75 0.20
CA VAL A 50 -1.20 -4.76 -1.17
C VAL A 50 -0.18 -4.12 -2.09
N GLY A 51 0.25 -4.86 -3.08
CA GLY A 51 1.23 -4.43 -4.07
C GLY A 51 1.43 -5.52 -5.11
N ASP A 52 2.16 -5.22 -6.15
CA ASP A 52 2.70 -6.17 -7.14
C ASP A 52 1.70 -7.13 -7.80
N HIS A 53 0.44 -6.76 -7.87
CA HIS A 53 -0.59 -7.47 -8.64
C HIS A 53 -0.76 -8.97 -8.29
N TRP A 54 -0.77 -9.30 -7.02
CA TRP A 54 -1.01 -10.67 -6.58
C TRP A 54 -2.43 -11.13 -6.93
N ILE A 55 -2.49 -12.12 -7.82
CA ILE A 55 -3.76 -12.68 -8.30
C ILE A 55 -4.65 -13.07 -7.11
N GLY A 56 -5.89 -12.60 -7.13
CA GLY A 56 -6.91 -12.90 -6.09
C GLY A 56 -6.87 -12.00 -4.87
N THR A 57 -5.86 -11.15 -4.74
CA THR A 57 -5.73 -10.18 -3.65
C THR A 57 -5.68 -8.73 -4.15
N GLU A 58 -6.06 -8.50 -5.40
CA GLU A 58 -6.12 -7.16 -5.99
C GLU A 58 -7.16 -6.30 -5.27
N PRO A 59 -6.79 -5.14 -4.70
CA PRO A 59 -7.67 -4.32 -3.87
C PRO A 59 -8.95 -3.84 -4.56
N PHE A 60 -8.92 -3.78 -5.88
CA PHE A 60 -10.07 -3.38 -6.71
C PHE A 60 -10.68 -4.55 -7.47
N GLY A 61 -10.19 -5.76 -7.21
CA GLY A 61 -10.71 -7.01 -7.79
C GLY A 61 -12.04 -7.44 -7.17
N LYS A 62 -12.83 -8.16 -7.94
CA LYS A 62 -14.19 -8.58 -7.52
C LYS A 62 -14.25 -9.52 -6.31
N TYR A 63 -13.14 -10.16 -5.99
CA TYR A 63 -13.04 -11.11 -4.86
C TYR A 63 -12.42 -10.51 -3.61
N PHE A 64 -11.84 -9.31 -3.68
CA PHE A 64 -11.10 -8.70 -2.58
C PHE A 64 -11.95 -8.51 -1.31
N ALA A 65 -13.16 -7.98 -1.47
CA ALA A 65 -14.05 -7.76 -0.33
C ALA A 65 -14.40 -9.05 0.46
N ASN A 66 -14.38 -10.20 -0.23
CA ASN A 66 -14.69 -11.50 0.38
C ASN A 66 -13.59 -11.98 1.31
N ILE A 67 -12.37 -11.45 1.22
CA ILE A 67 -11.24 -11.81 2.10
C ILE A 67 -11.52 -11.38 3.54
N GLY A 68 -12.19 -10.22 3.73
CA GLY A 68 -12.59 -9.74 5.05
C GLY A 68 -11.46 -9.12 5.87
N LEU A 69 -10.49 -8.48 5.19
CA LEU A 69 -9.38 -7.77 5.85
C LEU A 69 -9.88 -6.59 6.68
N ASP A 70 -9.23 -6.34 7.81
CA ASP A 70 -9.47 -5.14 8.62
C ASP A 70 -8.69 -3.94 8.08
N ALA A 71 -7.52 -4.18 7.54
CA ALA A 71 -6.64 -3.13 7.05
C ALA A 71 -5.82 -3.57 5.84
N VAL A 72 -5.40 -2.57 5.08
CA VAL A 72 -4.44 -2.75 4.00
C VAL A 72 -3.27 -1.81 4.15
N VAL A 73 -2.10 -2.28 3.76
CA VAL A 73 -0.87 -1.48 3.68
C VAL A 73 -0.41 -1.46 2.25
N GLY A 74 -0.14 -0.28 1.72
CA GLY A 74 0.41 -0.13 0.37
C GLY A 74 1.62 0.78 0.32
N SER A 75 2.52 0.53 -0.62
CA SER A 75 3.64 1.44 -0.88
C SER A 75 3.13 2.75 -1.46
N VAL A 76 3.58 3.86 -0.89
CA VAL A 76 3.23 5.20 -1.36
C VAL A 76 4.50 6.00 -1.63
N GLY A 77 4.60 6.53 -2.84
CA GLY A 77 5.76 7.33 -3.27
C GLY A 77 5.34 8.62 -3.99
N ASP A 78 4.06 8.75 -4.31
CA ASP A 78 3.49 9.89 -5.02
C ASP A 78 1.98 10.02 -4.78
N GLY A 79 1.36 11.01 -5.45
CA GLY A 79 -0.08 11.25 -5.33
C GLY A 79 -0.96 10.17 -5.97
N VAL A 80 -0.45 9.40 -6.92
CA VAL A 80 -1.20 8.32 -7.58
C VAL A 80 -1.29 7.13 -6.64
N THR A 81 -0.17 6.66 -6.13
CA THR A 81 -0.10 5.54 -5.17
C THR A 81 -0.85 5.85 -3.88
N MET A 82 -0.76 7.10 -3.38
CA MET A 82 -1.56 7.57 -2.25
C MET A 82 -3.06 7.40 -2.50
N ARG A 83 -3.55 7.86 -3.65
CA ARG A 83 -4.96 7.74 -4.00
C ARG A 83 -5.38 6.29 -4.16
N MET A 84 -4.55 5.47 -4.81
CA MET A 84 -4.83 4.05 -4.97
C MET A 84 -5.07 3.37 -3.62
N VAL A 85 -4.22 3.62 -2.62
CA VAL A 85 -4.39 3.04 -1.28
C VAL A 85 -5.58 3.65 -0.56
N SER A 86 -5.75 4.96 -0.60
CA SER A 86 -6.86 5.68 0.05
C SER A 86 -8.24 5.27 -0.49
N ASP A 87 -8.33 4.89 -1.76
CA ASP A 87 -9.59 4.52 -2.42
C ASP A 87 -10.00 3.06 -2.18
N ILE A 88 -9.18 2.25 -1.55
CA ILE A 88 -9.50 0.84 -1.22
C ILE A 88 -10.71 0.81 -0.29
N LYS A 89 -11.72 0.02 -0.67
CA LYS A 89 -12.97 -0.13 0.09
C LYS A 89 -13.01 -1.49 0.81
N GLY A 90 -13.90 -1.57 1.81
CA GLY A 90 -14.12 -2.82 2.52
C GLY A 90 -13.11 -3.12 3.62
N VAL A 91 -12.28 -2.16 3.98
CA VAL A 91 -11.34 -2.23 5.12
C VAL A 91 -11.64 -1.13 6.13
N LYS A 92 -11.28 -1.35 7.40
CA LYS A 92 -11.50 -0.37 8.48
C LYS A 92 -10.54 0.81 8.37
N TYR A 93 -9.28 0.55 7.97
CA TYR A 93 -8.26 1.59 7.80
C TYR A 93 -7.25 1.23 6.73
N THR A 94 -6.60 2.26 6.21
CA THR A 94 -5.56 2.19 5.20
C THR A 94 -4.24 2.71 5.75
N GLU A 95 -3.14 2.06 5.40
CA GLU A 95 -1.79 2.49 5.76
C GLU A 95 -0.94 2.71 4.52
N GLY A 96 -0.30 3.87 4.44
CA GLY A 96 0.71 4.17 3.43
C GLY A 96 2.10 3.87 3.95
N ARG A 97 2.86 3.07 3.21
CA ARG A 97 4.22 2.74 3.55
C ARG A 97 5.18 3.53 2.67
N LEU A 98 5.89 4.47 3.29
CA LEU A 98 7.01 5.15 2.66
C LEU A 98 8.19 4.19 2.56
N LEU A 99 8.81 4.10 1.39
CA LEU A 99 9.94 3.21 1.14
C LEU A 99 11.16 4.05 0.71
N PRO A 100 11.79 4.81 1.62
CA PRO A 100 13.00 5.59 1.29
C PRO A 100 14.22 4.68 1.11
N TYR A 101 14.11 3.43 1.49
CA TYR A 101 15.19 2.46 1.52
C TYR A 101 14.64 1.10 1.09
N PHE A 102 14.73 0.85 -0.18
CA PHE A 102 14.60 -0.49 -0.68
C PHE A 102 15.98 -1.15 -0.55
N PHE A 103 16.20 -1.89 0.57
CA PHE A 103 17.42 -2.65 0.79
C PHE A 103 18.68 -1.84 1.16
N PRO A 104 19.87 -2.48 1.20
CA PRO A 104 21.10 -1.84 1.62
C PRO A 104 21.58 -0.70 0.74
N ASP A 105 20.89 -0.43 -0.37
CA ASP A 105 21.31 0.56 -1.37
C ASP A 105 21.36 2.00 -0.83
N VAL A 106 20.61 2.29 0.22
CA VAL A 106 20.55 3.62 0.83
C VAL A 106 21.27 3.68 2.17
N PHE A 107 21.24 2.57 2.92
CA PHE A 107 21.95 2.42 4.21
C PHE A 107 23.35 1.83 4.00
N CYS A 108 24.16 2.49 3.19
CA CYS A 108 25.52 2.09 2.86
C CYS A 108 26.45 3.30 2.82
N GLU A 109 27.75 3.06 2.74
CA GLU A 109 28.73 4.12 2.56
C GLU A 109 28.44 4.95 1.30
N GLY A 110 28.33 6.26 1.48
CA GLY A 110 27.94 7.19 0.41
C GLY A 110 26.44 7.34 0.19
N GLY A 111 25.58 6.55 0.86
CA GLY A 111 24.15 6.71 0.86
C GLY A 111 23.68 7.82 1.81
N ASP A 112 22.47 8.34 1.58
CA ASP A 112 21.84 9.34 2.46
C ASP A 112 20.39 8.99 2.74
N PRO A 113 20.13 8.03 3.67
CA PRO A 113 18.79 7.60 4.00
C PRO A 113 17.91 8.69 4.61
N ILE A 114 18.50 9.68 5.26
CA ILE A 114 17.76 10.80 5.85
C ILE A 114 17.17 11.67 4.74
N LYS A 115 17.99 12.05 3.77
CA LYS A 115 17.54 12.81 2.60
C LYS A 115 16.47 12.06 1.81
N GLU A 116 16.68 10.76 1.56
CA GLU A 116 15.70 9.92 0.87
C GLU A 116 14.36 9.86 1.62
N ALA A 117 14.37 9.70 2.94
CA ALA A 117 13.18 9.71 3.76
C ALA A 117 12.44 11.05 3.68
N GLN A 118 13.16 12.16 3.73
CA GLN A 118 12.60 13.51 3.61
C GLN A 118 12.01 13.77 2.23
N GLU A 119 12.70 13.38 1.17
CA GLU A 119 12.22 13.53 -0.21
C GLU A 119 10.96 12.69 -0.47
N ASN A 120 10.91 11.46 0.04
CA ASN A 120 9.71 10.63 -0.02
C ASN A 120 8.53 11.29 0.71
N TRP A 121 8.78 11.81 1.90
CA TRP A 121 7.77 12.55 2.64
C TRP A 121 7.25 13.77 1.88
N LEU A 122 8.12 14.56 1.29
CA LEU A 122 7.74 15.74 0.51
C LEU A 122 6.87 15.39 -0.72
N LYS A 123 7.13 14.24 -1.36
CA LYS A 123 6.33 13.75 -2.49
C LYS A 123 4.89 13.41 -2.06
N VAL A 124 4.72 12.76 -0.92
CA VAL A 124 3.40 12.28 -0.47
C VAL A 124 2.63 13.28 0.38
N ARG A 125 3.31 14.19 1.09
CA ARG A 125 2.70 15.16 2.01
C ARG A 125 1.56 15.96 1.39
N ARG A 126 1.73 16.42 0.16
CA ARG A 126 0.70 17.16 -0.57
C ARG A 126 -0.50 16.31 -0.96
N ALA A 127 -0.27 15.04 -1.19
CA ALA A 127 -1.31 14.11 -1.62
C ALA A 127 -2.24 13.73 -0.45
N ILE A 128 -1.74 13.70 0.78
CA ILE A 128 -2.52 13.39 1.98
C ILE A 128 -3.74 14.31 2.12
N LEU A 129 -3.62 15.58 1.76
CA LEU A 129 -4.71 16.54 1.81
C LEU A 129 -5.88 16.21 0.87
N ARG A 130 -5.64 15.40 -0.16
CA ARG A 130 -6.65 14.98 -1.14
C ARG A 130 -7.05 13.51 -1.00
N SER A 131 -6.11 12.70 -0.57
CA SER A 131 -6.23 11.24 -0.44
C SER A 131 -5.73 10.84 0.94
N PRO A 132 -6.54 11.07 1.98
CA PRO A 132 -6.12 10.81 3.36
C PRO A 132 -5.90 9.31 3.56
N LEU A 133 -4.87 8.99 4.32
CA LEU A 133 -4.62 7.67 4.87
C LEU A 133 -4.82 7.72 6.38
N ASP A 134 -5.27 6.61 6.96
CA ASP A 134 -5.46 6.52 8.40
C ASP A 134 -4.13 6.38 9.13
N ARG A 135 -3.16 5.74 8.49
CA ARG A 135 -1.82 5.52 9.04
C ARG A 135 -0.74 5.76 8.00
N ILE A 136 0.44 6.09 8.47
CA ILE A 136 1.67 6.17 7.68
C ILE A 136 2.81 5.51 8.44
N GLY A 137 3.69 4.86 7.71
CA GLY A 137 4.88 4.23 8.27
C GLY A 137 6.02 4.19 7.27
N TYR A 138 7.20 3.89 7.79
CA TYR A 138 8.35 3.57 6.96
C TYR A 138 8.52 2.04 6.90
N GLY A 139 8.65 1.50 5.69
CA GLY A 139 8.96 0.11 5.47
C GLY A 139 10.47 -0.14 5.50
N GLY A 140 10.94 -1.37 5.78
CA GLY A 140 12.34 -1.78 5.65
C GLY A 140 12.94 -2.44 6.90
N TYR A 141 14.26 -2.50 6.92
CA TYR A 141 15.00 -3.20 7.97
C TYR A 141 15.28 -2.28 9.15
N LEU A 142 14.51 -2.43 10.21
CA LEU A 142 14.66 -1.64 11.44
C LEU A 142 16.09 -1.66 12.01
N LYS A 143 16.79 -2.78 11.87
CA LYS A 143 18.18 -2.90 12.33
C LYS A 143 19.13 -1.95 11.58
N LEU A 144 18.95 -1.77 10.28
CA LEU A 144 19.73 -0.82 9.50
C LEU A 144 19.35 0.62 9.87
N ALA A 145 18.06 0.89 9.94
CA ALA A 145 17.53 2.20 10.30
C ALA A 145 17.99 2.65 11.69
N SER A 146 17.93 1.77 12.69
CA SER A 146 18.35 2.08 14.07
C SER A 146 19.86 2.26 14.24
N GLY A 147 20.65 1.71 13.33
CA GLY A 147 22.10 1.87 13.32
C GLY A 147 22.61 3.10 12.59
N TRP A 148 21.71 3.87 11.94
CA TRP A 148 22.10 5.06 11.19
C TRP A 148 21.85 6.33 12.02
N ASP A 149 22.92 7.09 12.25
CA ASP A 149 22.86 8.30 13.07
C ASP A 149 21.85 9.32 12.52
N GLY A 150 20.98 9.82 13.41
CA GLY A 150 19.98 10.84 13.08
C GLY A 150 18.78 10.34 12.24
N PHE A 151 18.77 9.10 11.74
CA PHE A 151 17.67 8.62 10.92
C PHE A 151 16.35 8.52 11.70
N ILE A 152 16.40 8.02 12.93
CA ILE A 152 15.22 7.90 13.79
C ILE A 152 14.63 9.28 14.12
N ASP A 153 15.46 10.29 14.36
CA ASP A 153 15.03 11.66 14.63
C ASP A 153 14.35 12.27 13.39
N ALA A 154 14.88 12.03 12.21
CA ALA A 154 14.27 12.46 10.96
C ALA A 154 12.89 11.82 10.74
N ILE A 155 12.75 10.52 11.05
CA ILE A 155 11.45 9.82 10.99
C ILE A 155 10.47 10.36 12.02
N GLN A 156 10.93 10.64 13.24
CA GLN A 156 10.09 11.23 14.29
C GLN A 156 9.53 12.59 13.87
N PHE A 157 10.32 13.41 13.20
CA PHE A 157 9.85 14.66 12.62
C PHE A 157 8.72 14.43 11.60
N VAL A 158 8.92 13.52 10.65
CA VAL A 158 7.91 13.19 9.62
C VAL A 158 6.61 12.67 10.25
N ILE A 159 6.71 11.78 11.24
CA ILE A 159 5.55 11.26 11.98
C ILE A 159 4.80 12.40 12.68
N SER A 160 5.51 13.34 13.25
CA SER A 160 4.91 14.49 13.94
C SER A 160 4.16 15.40 12.96
N GLU A 161 4.74 15.69 11.79
CA GLU A 161 4.04 16.43 10.73
C GLU A 161 2.80 15.68 10.24
N PHE A 162 2.92 14.37 9.99
CA PHE A 162 1.77 13.56 9.56
C PHE A 162 0.65 13.60 10.58
N ARG A 163 0.97 13.40 11.86
CA ARG A 163 -0.02 13.45 12.95
C ARG A 163 -0.74 14.79 12.99
N LEU A 164 0.00 15.89 12.88
CA LEU A 164 -0.58 17.22 12.84
C LEU A 164 -1.56 17.40 11.66
N ILE A 165 -1.16 16.95 10.47
CA ILE A 165 -2.02 17.00 9.28
C ILE A 165 -3.26 16.13 9.49
N HIS A 166 -3.07 14.88 9.93
CA HIS A 166 -4.14 13.92 10.14
C HIS A 166 -5.19 14.43 11.15
N GLU A 167 -4.74 14.94 12.29
CA GLU A 167 -5.62 15.50 13.32
C GLU A 167 -6.41 16.70 12.80
N ASN A 168 -5.78 17.60 12.06
CA ASN A 168 -6.44 18.78 11.50
C ASN A 168 -7.37 18.45 10.32
N MET A 169 -7.24 17.28 9.71
CA MET A 169 -8.14 16.83 8.63
C MET A 169 -9.38 16.11 9.14
N GLN A 170 -9.44 15.72 10.39
CA GLN A 170 -10.60 15.01 10.95
C GLN A 170 -11.87 15.81 10.78
N GLY A 171 -12.89 15.19 10.20
CA GLY A 171 -14.18 15.86 9.92
C GLY A 171 -14.19 16.77 8.69
N HIS A 172 -13.07 16.96 8.01
CA HIS A 172 -12.99 17.76 6.80
C HIS A 172 -13.00 16.86 5.55
N LYS A 173 -13.60 17.38 4.48
CA LYS A 173 -13.56 16.72 3.17
C LYS A 173 -12.71 17.57 2.22
N ALA A 174 -11.91 16.91 1.41
CA ALA A 174 -11.19 17.60 0.34
C ALA A 174 -12.18 18.28 -0.61
N TYR A 175 -11.91 19.54 -0.92
CA TYR A 175 -12.70 20.24 -1.93
C TYR A 175 -12.34 19.67 -3.31
N THR A 176 -13.32 19.12 -3.97
CA THR A 176 -13.18 18.68 -5.37
C THR A 176 -13.68 19.77 -6.28
N ALA A 177 -12.85 20.18 -7.24
CA ALA A 177 -13.27 21.13 -8.26
C ALA A 177 -14.49 20.59 -9.03
N PRO A 178 -15.44 21.46 -9.41
CA PRO A 178 -16.68 21.03 -10.07
C PRO A 178 -16.49 20.54 -11.51
N PHE A 179 -15.27 20.46 -12.00
CA PHE A 179 -14.97 19.99 -13.35
C PHE A 179 -14.94 18.46 -13.38
N LYS A 180 -15.84 17.90 -14.18
CA LYS A 180 -15.72 16.51 -14.63
C LYS A 180 -14.92 16.50 -15.92
N VAL A 181 -13.85 15.74 -15.98
CA VAL A 181 -13.15 15.40 -17.21
C VAL A 181 -13.89 14.28 -17.90
#